data_2863c49fba7fa94a071f8cfd0195f5ac
#
_entry.id   2863c49fba7fa94a071f8cfd0195f5ac
#
_cell.length_a   1.000
_cell.length_b   1.000
_cell.length_c   1.000
_cell.angle_alpha   90.00
_cell.angle_beta   90.00
_cell.angle_gamma   90.00
#
_symmetry.space_group_name_H-M   'P 1'
#
loop_
_entity.id
_entity.type
_entity.pdbx_description
1 polymer ?
#
loop_
_entity_poly.entity_id
_entity_poly.type
_entity_poly.pdbx_seq_one_letter_code
_entity_poly.pdbx_strand_id
1 'polypeptide(L)'
;MSEQINEQPERKLASFVVTKGYRLFAEMCDACRQDRFVGLGYGPPGTGKTLSAMYYAHWNTVKPFLPEPLITFAGRSAMDGLYPYRPFSFASAPFEAPILESRTVFYTPTPSASPGRIEKEVMTLFAAYSYLAEAAHQRHHPSEEFVVTRRYPSLIELLIVDEANRLKDMALEQIRDIADRGEIGLVLLGMPGLDKRLQRVPQLYSRIGFVHEIEPLSEQETRFFLEQRWGHRVSAHSADFTDQEAVAAIIRITQGNMRLIDRLMKQVERVLTANQLTVVTKEVVETARKNLIIGFE
;
A
#
# COMPACT_ATOMS: atom_id res chain seq x y z
N MET A 1 -44.30 -10.05 -5.05
CA MET A 1 -43.30 -9.10 -5.64
C MET A 1 -42.03 -9.29 -4.84
N SER A 2 -41.15 -10.10 -5.37
CA SER A 2 -39.86 -10.49 -4.72
C SER A 2 -38.81 -9.49 -5.16
N GLU A 3 -38.28 -8.72 -4.22
CA GLU A 3 -37.12 -7.85 -4.47
C GLU A 3 -35.89 -8.72 -4.74
N GLN A 4 -35.45 -8.70 -5.98
CA GLN A 4 -34.14 -9.21 -6.37
C GLN A 4 -33.08 -8.29 -5.80
N ILE A 5 -32.42 -8.72 -4.73
CA ILE A 5 -31.19 -8.13 -4.22
C ILE A 5 -30.13 -8.38 -5.29
N ASN A 6 -29.73 -7.30 -5.92
CA ASN A 6 -28.70 -7.27 -6.95
C ASN A 6 -27.33 -7.50 -6.28
N GLU A 7 -26.94 -8.77 -6.14
CA GLU A 7 -25.57 -9.15 -5.73
C GLU A 7 -24.59 -8.68 -6.80
N GLN A 8 -23.98 -7.53 -6.58
CA GLN A 8 -22.78 -7.16 -7.35
C GLN A 8 -21.72 -8.24 -7.08
N PRO A 9 -21.13 -8.83 -8.11
CA PRO A 9 -20.09 -9.83 -7.92
C PRO A 9 -18.93 -9.16 -7.16
N GLU A 10 -18.69 -9.66 -5.93
CA GLU A 10 -17.49 -9.32 -5.16
C GLU A 10 -16.29 -9.43 -6.09
N ARG A 11 -15.64 -8.31 -6.38
CA ARG A 11 -14.31 -8.30 -7.00
C ARG A 11 -13.40 -9.02 -6.02
N LYS A 12 -13.20 -10.33 -6.21
CA LYS A 12 -12.19 -11.10 -5.49
C LYS A 12 -10.90 -10.30 -5.61
N LEU A 13 -10.48 -9.69 -4.50
CA LEU A 13 -9.18 -9.04 -4.39
C LEU A 13 -8.16 -10.09 -4.84
N ALA A 14 -7.49 -9.82 -5.96
CA ALA A 14 -6.42 -10.70 -6.42
C ALA A 14 -5.44 -10.86 -5.27
N SER A 15 -5.18 -12.11 -4.85
CA SER A 15 -4.31 -12.42 -3.73
C SER A 15 -2.98 -11.69 -3.90
N PHE A 16 -2.51 -11.04 -2.85
CA PHE A 16 -1.18 -10.41 -2.86
C PHE A 16 -0.12 -11.52 -3.00
N VAL A 17 0.83 -11.32 -3.91
CA VAL A 17 1.93 -12.27 -4.11
C VAL A 17 3.14 -11.82 -3.33
N VAL A 18 3.56 -12.63 -2.37
CA VAL A 18 4.73 -12.37 -1.54
C VAL A 18 5.99 -12.64 -2.35
N THR A 19 6.64 -11.60 -2.85
CA THR A 19 7.91 -11.63 -3.58
C THR A 19 9.10 -11.47 -2.64
N LYS A 20 10.33 -11.72 -3.14
CA LYS A 20 11.56 -11.42 -2.38
C LYS A 20 11.65 -9.92 -2.06
N GLY A 21 11.32 -9.05 -3.02
CA GLY A 21 11.30 -7.60 -2.81
C GLY A 21 10.35 -7.18 -1.70
N TYR A 22 9.16 -7.80 -1.61
CA TYR A 22 8.25 -7.56 -0.50
C TYR A 22 8.82 -8.00 0.85
N ARG A 23 9.49 -9.15 0.93
CA ARG A 23 10.08 -9.63 2.20
C ARG A 23 11.13 -8.67 2.73
N LEU A 24 12.03 -8.18 1.86
CA LEU A 24 13.03 -7.17 2.23
C LEU A 24 12.39 -5.84 2.64
N PHE A 25 11.32 -5.44 1.97
CA PHE A 25 10.54 -4.27 2.35
C PHE A 25 9.89 -4.44 3.73
N ALA A 26 9.30 -5.60 4.01
CA ALA A 26 8.70 -5.89 5.32
C ALA A 26 9.75 -5.90 6.44
N GLU A 27 10.91 -6.51 6.21
CA GLU A 27 12.05 -6.49 7.13
C GLU A 27 12.52 -5.06 7.45
N MET A 28 12.63 -4.20 6.44
CA MET A 28 12.92 -2.78 6.63
C MET A 28 11.84 -2.10 7.49
N CYS A 29 10.56 -2.36 7.24
CA CYS A 29 9.47 -1.80 8.02
C CYS A 29 9.50 -2.27 9.48
N ASP A 30 9.76 -3.57 9.72
CA ASP A 30 9.88 -4.13 11.07
C ASP A 30 11.04 -3.51 11.83
N ALA A 31 12.21 -3.37 11.19
CA ALA A 31 13.36 -2.72 11.80
C ALA A 31 13.09 -1.23 12.12
N CYS A 32 12.48 -0.48 11.19
CA CYS A 32 12.11 0.91 11.46
C CYS A 32 11.10 1.02 12.60
N ARG A 33 10.15 0.09 12.70
CA ARG A 33 9.16 0.05 13.77
C ARG A 33 9.81 -0.23 15.12
N GLN A 34 10.75 -1.19 15.17
CA GLN A 34 11.44 -1.59 16.39
C GLN A 34 12.41 -0.53 16.89
N ASP A 35 13.26 0.00 16.00
CA ASP A 35 14.39 0.85 16.35
C ASP A 35 14.09 2.35 16.24
N ARG A 36 12.87 2.73 15.78
CA ARG A 36 12.45 4.12 15.57
C ARG A 36 13.31 4.88 14.56
N PHE A 37 13.88 4.16 13.59
CA PHE A 37 14.65 4.74 12.50
C PHE A 37 13.77 5.23 11.34
N VAL A 38 14.40 5.97 10.44
CA VAL A 38 13.82 6.30 9.15
C VAL A 38 14.28 5.27 8.11
N GLY A 39 13.34 4.60 7.47
CA GLY A 39 13.56 3.76 6.31
C GLY A 39 13.31 4.52 5.01
N LEU A 40 14.14 4.30 4.01
CA LEU A 40 13.98 4.85 2.68
C LEU A 40 13.79 3.73 1.65
N GLY A 41 12.61 3.65 1.05
CA GLY A 41 12.31 2.74 -0.06
C GLY A 41 12.13 3.52 -1.37
N TYR A 42 12.92 3.24 -2.40
CA TYR A 42 12.75 3.89 -3.69
C TYR A 42 12.88 2.91 -4.85
N GLY A 43 12.35 3.26 -5.98
CA GLY A 43 12.44 2.43 -7.18
C GLY A 43 11.56 2.96 -8.32
N PRO A 44 11.70 2.39 -9.53
CA PRO A 44 10.92 2.80 -10.70
C PRO A 44 9.40 2.71 -10.48
N PRO A 45 8.58 3.41 -11.27
CA PRO A 45 7.14 3.29 -11.20
C PRO A 45 6.67 1.88 -11.59
N GLY A 46 5.70 1.34 -10.87
CA GLY A 46 5.12 0.03 -11.17
C GLY A 46 5.84 -1.19 -10.58
N THR A 47 6.84 -0.99 -9.71
CA THR A 47 7.55 -2.07 -9.00
C THR A 47 6.84 -2.57 -7.74
N GLY A 48 5.63 -2.09 -7.45
CA GLY A 48 4.81 -2.59 -6.34
C GLY A 48 4.97 -1.87 -5.00
N LYS A 49 5.74 -0.78 -4.89
CA LYS A 49 5.96 0.00 -3.65
C LYS A 49 4.70 0.26 -2.84
N THR A 50 3.73 0.92 -3.46
CA THR A 50 2.43 1.24 -2.85
C THR A 50 1.68 -0.01 -2.39
N LEU A 51 1.66 -1.06 -3.23
CA LEU A 51 0.98 -2.32 -2.89
C LEU A 51 1.64 -3.03 -1.71
N SER A 52 2.97 -3.05 -1.66
CA SER A 52 3.73 -3.60 -0.55
C SER A 52 3.45 -2.86 0.76
N ALA A 53 3.44 -1.54 0.71
CA ALA A 53 3.14 -0.70 1.87
C ALA A 53 1.70 -0.89 2.37
N MET A 54 0.73 -0.90 1.46
CA MET A 54 -0.68 -1.12 1.81
C MET A 54 -0.91 -2.53 2.37
N TYR A 55 -0.21 -3.54 1.83
CA TYR A 55 -0.31 -4.91 2.32
C TYR A 55 0.30 -5.05 3.71
N TYR A 56 1.49 -4.50 3.94
CA TYR A 56 2.15 -4.49 5.24
C TYR A 56 1.30 -3.79 6.32
N ALA A 57 0.73 -2.64 5.99
CA ALA A 57 -0.13 -1.87 6.89
C ALA A 57 -1.55 -2.44 7.05
N HIS A 58 -1.91 -3.55 6.40
CA HIS A 58 -3.29 -4.03 6.27
C HIS A 58 -4.29 -2.92 5.86
N TRP A 59 -3.80 -1.97 5.04
CA TRP A 59 -4.49 -0.71 4.78
C TRP A 59 -5.83 -0.87 4.05
N ASN A 60 -5.96 -1.89 3.20
CA ASN A 60 -7.23 -2.19 2.52
C ASN A 60 -8.35 -2.56 3.50
N THR A 61 -8.00 -3.14 4.65
CA THR A 61 -8.93 -3.48 5.73
C THR A 61 -9.29 -2.26 6.57
N VAL A 62 -8.33 -1.34 6.78
CA VAL A 62 -8.48 -0.15 7.61
C VAL A 62 -9.17 1.00 6.85
N LYS A 63 -8.78 1.23 5.59
CA LYS A 63 -9.20 2.37 4.76
C LYS A 63 -10.72 2.60 4.70
N PRO A 64 -11.60 1.58 4.56
CA PRO A 64 -13.05 1.78 4.48
C PRO A 64 -13.66 2.47 5.72
N PHE A 65 -12.96 2.46 6.84
CA PHE A 65 -13.41 3.03 8.11
C PHE A 65 -12.75 4.37 8.43
N LEU A 66 -11.90 4.86 7.55
CA LEU A 66 -11.28 6.17 7.71
C LEU A 66 -12.16 7.26 7.11
N PRO A 67 -12.12 8.49 7.68
CA PRO A 67 -12.87 9.61 7.14
C PRO A 67 -12.37 10.06 5.77
N GLU A 68 -13.27 10.31 4.86
CA GLU A 68 -12.98 10.95 3.58
C GLU A 68 -13.87 12.20 3.38
N PRO A 69 -13.30 13.36 3.06
CA PRO A 69 -11.86 13.66 3.00
C PRO A 69 -11.24 13.83 4.40
N LEU A 70 -9.96 13.47 4.54
CA LEU A 70 -9.19 13.57 5.78
C LEU A 70 -9.21 14.98 6.41
N ILE A 71 -9.55 16.01 5.63
CA ILE A 71 -9.54 17.42 6.05
C ILE A 71 -10.80 17.84 6.82
N THR A 72 -11.90 17.12 6.71
CA THR A 72 -13.20 17.51 7.34
C THR A 72 -13.14 17.49 8.86
N PHE A 73 -12.18 16.81 9.46
CA PHE A 73 -11.97 16.80 10.91
C PHE A 73 -11.31 18.07 11.45
N ALA A 74 -10.72 18.90 10.61
CA ALA A 74 -9.92 20.06 11.01
C ALA A 74 -10.71 21.30 11.43
N GLY A 75 -12.04 21.23 11.47
CA GLY A 75 -12.89 22.38 11.86
C GLY A 75 -13.02 22.61 13.36
N ARG A 76 -12.64 21.65 14.20
CA ARG A 76 -12.56 21.78 15.66
C ARG A 76 -11.32 21.07 16.12
N SER A 77 -10.51 21.76 16.90
CA SER A 77 -9.24 21.28 17.44
C SER A 77 -9.38 19.85 17.97
N ALA A 78 -8.59 18.93 17.42
CA ALA A 78 -8.37 17.61 18.01
C ALA A 78 -7.79 17.73 19.46
N MET A 79 -7.46 18.95 19.87
CA MET A 79 -6.93 19.34 21.16
C MET A 79 -8.00 19.51 22.24
N ASP A 80 -9.30 19.63 21.90
CA ASP A 80 -10.35 19.93 22.88
C ASP A 80 -10.99 18.70 23.52
N GLY A 81 -10.36 17.54 23.42
CA GLY A 81 -10.70 16.37 24.24
C GLY A 81 -12.08 15.73 24.03
N LEU A 82 -12.83 16.20 23.06
CA LEU A 82 -14.10 15.65 22.68
C LEU A 82 -13.99 15.09 21.26
N TYR A 83 -13.76 13.80 21.15
CA TYR A 83 -13.99 13.09 19.90
C TYR A 83 -15.49 13.10 19.59
N PRO A 84 -16.01 14.05 18.76
CA PRO A 84 -17.44 14.07 18.43
C PRO A 84 -17.78 13.01 17.39
N TYR A 85 -16.81 12.14 17.04
CA TYR A 85 -17.01 11.20 15.96
C TYR A 85 -17.17 9.79 16.52
N ARG A 86 -18.39 9.38 16.76
CA ARG A 86 -18.79 7.98 16.73
C ARG A 86 -19.41 7.73 15.34
N PRO A 87 -18.60 7.57 14.27
CA PRO A 87 -19.15 7.48 12.92
C PRO A 87 -19.74 6.14 12.58
N PHE A 88 -19.42 5.07 13.35
CA PHE A 88 -19.80 3.73 12.94
C PHE A 88 -20.19 2.84 14.10
N SER A 89 -21.18 2.00 13.85
CA SER A 89 -21.43 0.81 14.65
C SER A 89 -20.31 -0.19 14.37
N PHE A 90 -19.27 -0.20 15.19
CA PHE A 90 -18.16 -1.17 15.10
C PHE A 90 -18.57 -2.60 15.46
N ALA A 91 -19.85 -2.85 15.73
CA ALA A 91 -20.38 -4.13 16.21
C ALA A 91 -20.12 -5.31 15.26
N SER A 92 -19.70 -5.07 14.03
CA SER A 92 -19.58 -6.12 12.99
C SER A 92 -18.30 -6.06 12.15
N ALA A 93 -17.26 -5.33 12.57
CA ALA A 93 -16.05 -5.22 11.76
C ALA A 93 -15.14 -6.44 11.96
N PRO A 94 -14.81 -7.20 10.88
CA PRO A 94 -14.01 -8.43 10.97
C PRO A 94 -12.48 -8.21 10.97
N PHE A 95 -12.00 -6.98 11.21
CA PHE A 95 -10.61 -6.58 10.96
C PHE A 95 -9.77 -6.33 12.21
N GLU A 96 -10.22 -6.78 13.35
CA GLU A 96 -9.62 -6.47 14.65
C GLU A 96 -8.15 -6.90 14.76
N ALA A 97 -7.85 -8.17 14.46
CA ALA A 97 -6.50 -8.70 14.55
C ALA A 97 -5.48 -7.98 13.64
N PRO A 98 -5.74 -7.74 12.34
CA PRO A 98 -4.80 -7.03 11.48
C PRO A 98 -4.44 -5.62 11.95
N ILE A 99 -5.38 -4.89 12.58
CA ILE A 99 -5.09 -3.56 13.12
C ILE A 99 -4.16 -3.66 14.32
N LEU A 100 -4.45 -4.58 15.25
CA LEU A 100 -3.64 -4.75 16.46
C LEU A 100 -2.22 -5.28 16.15
N GLU A 101 -2.08 -6.06 15.09
CA GLU A 101 -0.78 -6.61 14.66
C GLU A 101 0.06 -5.58 13.90
N SER A 102 -0.55 -4.87 12.97
CA SER A 102 0.15 -3.96 12.04
C SER A 102 0.72 -2.73 12.74
N ARG A 103 -0.05 -2.09 13.62
CA ARG A 103 0.31 -0.83 14.30
C ARG A 103 0.92 0.22 13.37
N THR A 104 0.50 0.19 12.10
CA THR A 104 1.08 0.94 10.99
C THR A 104 0.05 1.81 10.31
N VAL A 105 0.35 3.09 10.17
CA VAL A 105 -0.45 4.04 9.40
C VAL A 105 0.21 4.27 8.04
N PHE A 106 -0.58 4.15 6.99
CA PHE A 106 -0.18 4.44 5.62
C PHE A 106 -0.76 5.78 5.17
N TYR A 107 0.09 6.65 4.63
CA TYR A 107 -0.28 7.98 4.18
C TYR A 107 0.27 8.27 2.78
N THR A 108 -0.57 8.83 1.92
CA THR A 108 -0.14 9.35 0.60
C THR A 108 -0.44 10.84 0.54
N PRO A 109 0.59 11.71 0.53
CA PRO A 109 0.40 13.15 0.52
C PRO A 109 -0.25 13.64 -0.78
N THR A 110 -1.09 14.65 -0.67
CA THR A 110 -1.57 15.38 -1.84
C THR A 110 -0.41 16.15 -2.48
N PRO A 111 -0.38 16.28 -3.82
CA PRO A 111 0.66 17.05 -4.48
C PRO A 111 0.77 18.47 -3.90
N SER A 112 2.00 18.90 -3.60
CA SER A 112 2.29 20.25 -3.06
C SER A 112 1.59 20.58 -1.72
N ALA A 113 1.28 19.57 -0.90
CA ALA A 113 0.74 19.80 0.42
C ALA A 113 1.68 20.66 1.29
N SER A 114 1.12 21.66 1.98
CA SER A 114 1.86 22.48 2.93
C SER A 114 2.15 21.69 4.22
N PRO A 115 3.20 22.06 5.00
CA PRO A 115 3.50 21.41 6.26
C PRO A 115 2.29 21.33 7.21
N GLY A 116 1.56 22.42 7.39
CA GLY A 116 0.38 22.45 8.24
C GLY A 116 -0.79 21.59 7.74
N ARG A 117 -0.90 21.41 6.42
CA ARG A 117 -1.87 20.47 5.85
C ARG A 117 -1.48 19.03 6.13
N ILE A 118 -0.21 18.70 5.97
CA ILE A 118 0.33 17.37 6.24
C ILE A 118 0.12 17.00 7.71
N GLU A 119 0.44 17.91 8.62
CA GLU A 119 0.22 17.70 10.05
C GLU A 119 -1.25 17.38 10.34
N LYS A 120 -2.19 18.16 9.80
CA LYS A 120 -3.62 17.90 9.96
C LYS A 120 -4.05 16.54 9.40
N GLU A 121 -3.62 16.21 8.18
CA GLU A 121 -3.96 14.95 7.53
C GLU A 121 -3.43 13.74 8.31
N VAL A 122 -2.14 13.77 8.71
CA VAL A 122 -1.50 12.69 9.47
C VAL A 122 -2.12 12.55 10.86
N MET A 123 -2.34 13.67 11.57
CA MET A 123 -2.97 13.64 12.89
C MET A 123 -4.41 13.12 12.84
N THR A 124 -5.16 13.43 11.77
CA THR A 124 -6.50 12.88 11.55
C THR A 124 -6.46 11.37 11.33
N LEU A 125 -5.49 10.89 10.53
CA LEU A 125 -5.28 9.46 10.33
C LEU A 125 -4.89 8.75 11.64
N PHE A 126 -4.00 9.34 12.43
CA PHE A 126 -3.60 8.79 13.71
C PHE A 126 -4.78 8.68 14.67
N ALA A 127 -5.60 9.72 14.77
CA ALA A 127 -6.79 9.71 15.62
C ALA A 127 -7.79 8.65 15.17
N ALA A 128 -8.09 8.57 13.87
CA ALA A 128 -9.01 7.57 13.34
C ALA A 128 -8.50 6.14 13.52
N TYR A 129 -7.23 5.89 13.21
CA TYR A 129 -6.60 4.57 13.40
C TYR A 129 -6.61 4.14 14.87
N SER A 130 -6.27 5.05 15.77
CA SER A 130 -6.25 4.75 17.22
C SER A 130 -7.63 4.43 17.75
N TYR A 131 -8.65 5.13 17.28
CA TYR A 131 -10.04 4.81 17.63
C TYR A 131 -10.45 3.41 17.17
N LEU A 132 -10.04 3.01 15.94
CA LEU A 132 -10.28 1.66 15.44
C LEU A 132 -9.54 0.60 16.28
N ALA A 133 -8.27 0.87 16.60
CA ALA A 133 -7.46 -0.03 17.40
C ALA A 133 -7.96 -0.15 18.85
N GLU A 134 -8.44 0.96 19.44
CA GLU A 134 -9.10 0.95 20.76
C GLU A 134 -10.36 0.11 20.74
N ALA A 135 -11.23 0.31 19.75
CA ALA A 135 -12.45 -0.47 19.62
C ALA A 135 -12.17 -1.97 19.44
N ALA A 136 -11.13 -2.33 18.70
CA ALA A 136 -10.67 -3.71 18.56
C ALA A 136 -10.15 -4.27 19.90
N HIS A 137 -9.32 -3.50 20.60
CA HIS A 137 -8.75 -3.91 21.90
C HIS A 137 -9.83 -4.13 22.95
N GLN A 138 -10.78 -3.21 23.11
CA GLN A 138 -11.88 -3.32 24.08
C GLN A 138 -12.76 -4.54 23.88
N ARG A 139 -12.93 -5.03 22.64
CA ARG A 139 -13.68 -6.26 22.38
C ARG A 139 -12.96 -7.50 22.89
N HIS A 140 -11.63 -7.52 22.78
CA HIS A 140 -10.81 -8.64 23.26
C HIS A 140 -10.54 -8.57 24.77
N HIS A 141 -10.55 -7.34 25.34
CA HIS A 141 -10.24 -7.08 26.74
C HIS A 141 -11.29 -6.15 27.39
N PRO A 142 -12.55 -6.58 27.53
CA PRO A 142 -13.65 -5.72 27.99
C PRO A 142 -13.49 -5.17 29.42
N SER A 143 -12.59 -5.75 30.21
CA SER A 143 -12.30 -5.33 31.60
C SER A 143 -11.14 -4.34 31.72
N GLU A 144 -10.41 -4.06 30.65
CA GLU A 144 -9.28 -3.13 30.64
C GLU A 144 -9.74 -1.75 30.19
N GLU A 145 -9.46 -0.72 31.02
CA GLU A 145 -9.69 0.66 30.62
C GLU A 145 -8.54 1.12 29.74
N PHE A 146 -8.82 1.33 28.47
CA PHE A 146 -7.83 1.79 27.52
C PHE A 146 -7.73 3.33 27.52
N VAL A 147 -6.58 3.85 27.96
CA VAL A 147 -6.33 5.29 28.00
C VAL A 147 -5.60 5.74 26.74
N VAL A 148 -6.32 6.34 25.80
CA VAL A 148 -5.68 7.06 24.67
C VAL A 148 -4.96 8.27 25.22
N THR A 149 -3.63 8.25 25.22
CA THR A 149 -2.85 9.43 25.56
C THR A 149 -3.06 10.53 24.51
N ARG A 150 -3.50 11.69 24.96
CA ARG A 150 -4.04 12.80 24.16
C ARG A 150 -3.13 13.37 23.05
N ARG A 151 -1.86 13.01 23.00
CA ARG A 151 -0.90 13.61 22.06
C ARG A 151 -0.48 12.70 20.90
N TYR A 152 -0.20 11.44 21.21
CA TYR A 152 0.18 10.44 20.20
C TYR A 152 -0.37 9.09 20.66
N PRO A 153 -1.10 8.40 19.81
CA PRO A 153 -1.70 7.12 20.20
C PRO A 153 -0.59 6.08 20.42
N SER A 154 -0.54 5.51 21.59
CA SER A 154 0.42 4.46 21.99
C SER A 154 0.38 3.20 21.11
N LEU A 155 -0.60 3.08 20.24
CA LEU A 155 -0.81 1.91 19.37
C LEU A 155 -0.20 2.08 17.98
N ILE A 156 0.26 3.26 17.58
CA ILE A 156 0.94 3.46 16.29
C ILE A 156 2.44 3.36 16.53
N GLU A 157 3.08 2.47 15.78
CA GLU A 157 4.53 2.24 15.88
C GLU A 157 5.26 2.63 14.60
N LEU A 158 4.54 2.75 13.46
CA LEU A 158 5.13 3.06 12.17
C LEU A 158 4.21 3.98 11.34
N LEU A 159 4.82 4.98 10.71
CA LEU A 159 4.21 5.77 9.65
C LEU A 159 4.88 5.45 8.31
N ILE A 160 4.14 4.96 7.33
CA ILE A 160 4.61 4.79 5.96
C ILE A 160 4.05 5.93 5.11
N VAL A 161 4.94 6.70 4.48
CA VAL A 161 4.60 7.80 3.58
C VAL A 161 4.92 7.42 2.15
N ASP A 162 3.89 7.17 1.36
CA ASP A 162 4.04 6.88 -0.06
C ASP A 162 4.16 8.16 -0.88
N GLU A 163 4.77 8.08 -2.07
CA GLU A 163 5.00 9.22 -2.95
C GLU A 163 5.71 10.40 -2.26
N ALA A 164 6.66 10.12 -1.37
CA ALA A 164 7.40 11.14 -0.61
C ALA A 164 8.15 12.14 -1.52
N ASN A 165 8.39 11.79 -2.78
CA ASN A 165 8.90 12.70 -3.80
C ASN A 165 7.97 13.89 -4.11
N ARG A 166 6.69 13.86 -3.73
CA ARG A 166 5.76 14.99 -3.85
C ARG A 166 5.97 16.07 -2.78
N LEU A 167 6.62 15.71 -1.68
CA LEU A 167 6.83 16.59 -0.54
C LEU A 167 7.98 17.58 -0.79
N LYS A 168 7.82 18.83 -0.40
CA LYS A 168 8.91 19.80 -0.35
C LYS A 168 9.72 19.59 0.94
N ASP A 169 10.91 20.19 1.04
CA ASP A 169 11.84 19.97 2.16
C ASP A 169 11.20 20.32 3.50
N MET A 170 10.49 21.44 3.61
CA MET A 170 9.73 21.81 4.81
C MET A 170 8.65 20.80 5.20
N ALA A 171 8.06 20.13 4.21
CA ALA A 171 7.04 19.11 4.42
C ALA A 171 7.67 17.78 4.87
N LEU A 172 8.85 17.45 4.37
CA LEU A 172 9.66 16.32 4.85
C LEU A 172 10.09 16.52 6.31
N GLU A 173 10.53 17.74 6.67
CA GLU A 173 10.83 18.10 8.06
C GLU A 173 9.60 17.98 8.97
N GLN A 174 8.42 18.40 8.50
CA GLN A 174 7.19 18.24 9.28
C GLN A 174 6.85 16.78 9.56
N ILE A 175 7.02 15.88 8.56
CA ILE A 175 6.79 14.44 8.75
C ILE A 175 7.81 13.86 9.73
N ARG A 176 9.09 14.25 9.61
CA ARG A 176 10.12 13.85 10.57
C ARG A 176 9.75 14.27 11.98
N ASP A 177 9.35 15.54 12.16
CA ASP A 177 8.98 16.09 13.46
C ASP A 177 7.78 15.34 14.06
N ILE A 178 6.79 14.96 13.25
CA ILE A 178 5.67 14.12 13.70
C ILE A 178 6.17 12.75 14.19
N ALA A 179 7.06 12.12 13.44
CA ALA A 179 7.60 10.80 13.82
C ALA A 179 8.45 10.89 15.10
N ASP A 180 9.32 11.90 15.21
CA ASP A 180 10.16 12.14 16.40
C ASP A 180 9.30 12.40 17.64
N ARG A 181 8.29 13.29 17.55
CA ARG A 181 7.38 13.59 18.68
C ARG A 181 6.50 12.40 19.06
N GLY A 182 6.20 11.54 18.10
CA GLY A 182 5.41 10.32 18.31
C GLY A 182 6.21 9.13 18.79
N GLU A 183 7.55 9.22 18.78
CA GLU A 183 8.46 8.10 19.05
C GLU A 183 8.13 6.87 18.19
N ILE A 184 7.81 7.12 16.90
CA ILE A 184 7.43 6.09 15.94
C ILE A 184 8.46 5.95 14.82
N GLY A 185 8.53 4.78 14.22
CA GLY A 185 9.30 4.57 12.99
C GLY A 185 8.68 5.33 11.80
N LEU A 186 9.52 5.67 10.83
CA LEU A 186 9.10 6.35 9.60
C LEU A 186 9.64 5.61 8.39
N VAL A 187 8.79 5.31 7.42
CA VAL A 187 9.24 4.80 6.10
C VAL A 187 8.80 5.77 5.01
N LEU A 188 9.77 6.24 4.24
CA LEU A 188 9.54 7.11 3.08
C LEU A 188 9.66 6.30 1.79
N LEU A 189 8.61 6.31 0.98
CA LEU A 189 8.59 5.63 -0.33
C LEU A 189 8.53 6.64 -1.46
N GLY A 190 9.34 6.41 -2.50
CA GLY A 190 9.32 7.31 -3.64
C GLY A 190 9.99 6.78 -4.91
N MET A 191 10.26 7.71 -5.80
CA MET A 191 10.92 7.47 -7.07
C MET A 191 12.45 7.48 -6.92
N PRO A 192 13.20 6.92 -7.87
CA PRO A 192 14.64 7.06 -7.92
C PRO A 192 15.07 8.54 -7.82
N GLY A 193 16.11 8.82 -7.05
CA GLY A 193 16.59 10.18 -6.76
C GLY A 193 16.02 10.80 -5.49
N LEU A 194 15.07 10.13 -4.80
CA LEU A 194 14.60 10.56 -3.47
C LEU A 194 15.77 10.55 -2.47
N ASP A 195 16.63 9.54 -2.52
CA ASP A 195 17.85 9.42 -1.71
C ASP A 195 18.76 10.65 -1.82
N LYS A 196 19.08 11.09 -3.05
CA LYS A 196 19.87 12.30 -3.33
C LYS A 196 19.20 13.57 -2.83
N ARG A 197 17.89 13.60 -2.91
CA ARG A 197 17.13 14.75 -2.44
C ARG A 197 17.13 14.86 -0.91
N LEU A 198 16.99 13.75 -0.19
CA LEU A 198 17.00 13.72 1.26
C LEU A 198 18.34 14.19 1.85
N GLN A 199 19.44 14.07 1.12
CA GLN A 199 20.74 14.65 1.52
C GLN A 199 20.69 16.17 1.73
N ARG A 200 19.72 16.85 1.13
CA ARG A 200 19.50 18.30 1.33
C ARG A 200 18.71 18.63 2.59
N VAL A 201 18.24 17.62 3.30
CA VAL A 201 17.49 17.72 4.56
C VAL A 201 18.28 17.01 5.66
N PRO A 202 19.36 17.63 6.20
CA PRO A 202 20.34 16.94 7.02
C PRO A 202 19.76 16.29 8.28
N GLN A 203 18.76 16.92 8.89
CA GLN A 203 18.12 16.40 10.10
C GLN A 203 17.34 15.12 9.84
N LEU A 204 16.69 14.99 8.67
CA LEU A 204 16.02 13.78 8.25
C LEU A 204 17.03 12.73 7.78
N TYR A 205 18.03 13.17 6.99
CA TYR A 205 19.05 12.29 6.42
C TYR A 205 19.86 11.56 7.50
N SER A 206 20.22 12.23 8.59
CA SER A 206 20.96 11.64 9.71
C SER A 206 20.18 10.56 10.47
N ARG A 207 18.88 10.45 10.28
CA ARG A 207 18.01 9.44 10.91
C ARG A 207 17.75 8.22 10.01
N ILE A 208 18.22 8.24 8.77
CA ILE A 208 18.05 7.12 7.85
C ILE A 208 18.93 5.97 8.32
N GLY A 209 18.28 4.93 8.85
CA GLY A 209 18.94 3.68 9.27
C GLY A 209 18.90 2.61 8.20
N PHE A 210 17.92 2.64 7.30
CA PHE A 210 17.72 1.62 6.26
C PHE A 210 17.43 2.25 4.91
N VAL A 211 18.05 1.70 3.86
CA VAL A 211 17.78 2.06 2.47
C VAL A 211 17.51 0.78 1.68
N HIS A 212 16.40 0.74 0.98
CA HIS A 212 16.02 -0.38 0.13
C HIS A 212 15.61 0.11 -1.27
N GLU A 213 16.37 -0.30 -2.27
CA GLU A 213 16.00 -0.10 -3.66
C GLU A 213 15.03 -1.21 -4.10
N ILE A 214 13.84 -0.81 -4.54
CA ILE A 214 12.77 -1.73 -4.94
C ILE A 214 12.84 -1.87 -6.45
N GLU A 215 13.43 -2.97 -6.88
CA GLU A 215 13.65 -3.29 -8.29
C GLU A 215 12.44 -3.94 -8.96
N PRO A 216 12.36 -3.93 -10.29
CA PRO A 216 11.44 -4.79 -11.03
C PRO A 216 11.68 -6.27 -10.72
N LEU A 217 10.67 -7.10 -10.92
CA LEU A 217 10.79 -8.55 -10.74
C LEU A 217 11.84 -9.14 -11.68
N SER A 218 12.69 -10.02 -11.17
CA SER A 218 13.54 -10.88 -11.98
C SER A 218 12.70 -11.81 -12.87
N GLU A 219 13.33 -12.47 -13.85
CA GLU A 219 12.63 -13.46 -14.68
C GLU A 219 11.98 -14.57 -13.86
N GLN A 220 12.69 -15.08 -12.86
CA GLN A 220 12.19 -16.15 -11.98
C GLN A 220 11.00 -15.67 -11.14
N GLU A 221 11.11 -14.47 -10.58
CA GLU A 221 10.02 -13.86 -9.81
C GLU A 221 8.82 -13.52 -10.70
N THR A 222 9.05 -13.11 -11.95
CA THR A 222 7.98 -12.85 -12.92
C THR A 222 7.23 -14.13 -13.25
N ARG A 223 7.93 -15.27 -13.47
CA ARG A 223 7.29 -16.56 -13.68
C ARG A 223 6.45 -16.97 -12.48
N PHE A 224 7.02 -16.91 -11.28
CA PHE A 224 6.31 -17.20 -10.05
C PHE A 224 5.08 -16.29 -9.86
N PHE A 225 5.23 -14.99 -10.13
CA PHE A 225 4.15 -14.02 -10.02
C PHE A 225 3.00 -14.33 -11.01
N LEU A 226 3.32 -14.71 -12.23
CA LEU A 226 2.33 -15.13 -13.23
C LEU A 226 1.59 -16.40 -12.79
N GLU A 227 2.29 -17.41 -12.31
CA GLU A 227 1.71 -18.66 -11.83
C GLU A 227 0.76 -18.42 -10.66
N GLN A 228 1.18 -17.63 -9.65
CA GLN A 228 0.36 -17.36 -8.46
C GLN A 228 -0.88 -16.54 -8.78
N ARG A 229 -0.78 -15.58 -9.69
CA ARG A 229 -1.85 -14.62 -9.93
C ARG A 229 -2.82 -15.03 -11.04
N TRP A 230 -2.33 -15.70 -12.05
CA TRP A 230 -3.12 -16.09 -13.22
C TRP A 230 -3.19 -17.60 -13.45
N GLY A 231 -2.33 -18.41 -12.85
CA GLY A 231 -2.36 -19.86 -12.97
C GLY A 231 -3.74 -20.45 -12.69
N HIS A 232 -4.40 -20.03 -11.62
CA HIS A 232 -5.74 -20.51 -11.25
C HIS A 232 -6.88 -19.97 -12.13
N ARG A 233 -6.74 -18.79 -12.73
CA ARG A 233 -7.76 -18.20 -13.60
C ARG A 233 -7.73 -18.77 -15.00
N VAL A 234 -6.55 -19.15 -15.43
CA VAL A 234 -6.32 -19.76 -16.72
C VAL A 234 -6.65 -21.25 -16.67
N SER A 235 -6.45 -21.92 -15.52
CA SER A 235 -6.78 -23.32 -15.28
C SER A 235 -8.28 -23.64 -15.36
N ALA A 236 -9.18 -22.71 -15.11
CA ALA A 236 -10.62 -22.95 -15.25
C ALA A 236 -11.02 -23.30 -16.71
N HIS A 237 -10.12 -23.05 -17.67
CA HIS A 237 -10.30 -23.33 -19.10
C HIS A 237 -9.06 -23.97 -19.74
N SER A 238 -8.27 -24.78 -19.00
CA SER A 238 -7.09 -25.53 -19.51
C SER A 238 -6.01 -24.65 -20.19
N ALA A 239 -5.95 -23.36 -19.91
CA ALA A 239 -4.87 -22.54 -20.43
C ALA A 239 -3.62 -22.78 -19.57
N ASP A 240 -2.87 -23.79 -19.91
CA ASP A 240 -1.54 -24.03 -19.39
C ASP A 240 -0.61 -22.91 -19.83
N PHE A 241 0.10 -22.27 -18.90
CA PHE A 241 1.29 -21.48 -19.22
C PHE A 241 2.45 -22.38 -19.67
N THR A 242 2.13 -23.50 -20.30
CA THR A 242 3.11 -24.45 -20.84
C THR A 242 3.83 -23.88 -22.05
N ASP A 243 3.31 -22.81 -22.66
CA ASP A 243 4.02 -22.12 -23.71
C ASP A 243 5.12 -21.23 -23.11
N GLN A 244 6.32 -21.80 -22.99
CA GLN A 244 7.51 -21.07 -22.53
C GLN A 244 7.78 -19.80 -23.35
N GLU A 245 7.37 -19.79 -24.63
CA GLU A 245 7.51 -18.62 -25.50
C GLU A 245 6.56 -17.48 -25.10
N ALA A 246 5.33 -17.80 -24.65
CA ALA A 246 4.39 -16.82 -24.16
C ALA A 246 4.90 -16.13 -22.90
N VAL A 247 5.40 -16.92 -21.93
CA VAL A 247 6.00 -16.39 -20.70
C VAL A 247 7.25 -15.56 -21.00
N ALA A 248 8.12 -16.03 -21.91
CA ALA A 248 9.29 -15.28 -22.34
C ALA A 248 8.91 -13.96 -23.02
N ALA A 249 7.83 -13.94 -23.83
CA ALA A 249 7.31 -12.72 -24.44
C ALA A 249 6.78 -11.74 -23.38
N ILE A 250 6.05 -12.21 -22.37
CA ILE A 250 5.57 -11.37 -21.25
C ILE A 250 6.76 -10.74 -20.51
N ILE A 251 7.76 -11.54 -20.15
CA ILE A 251 8.97 -11.06 -19.44
C ILE A 251 9.68 -9.97 -20.25
N ARG A 252 9.93 -10.23 -21.53
CA ARG A 252 10.58 -9.30 -22.45
C ARG A 252 9.82 -7.97 -22.60
N ILE A 253 8.48 -8.04 -22.70
CA ILE A 253 7.61 -6.87 -22.88
C ILE A 253 7.54 -6.02 -21.62
N THR A 254 7.49 -6.67 -20.47
CA THR A 254 7.20 -6.01 -19.19
C THR A 254 8.44 -5.70 -18.36
N GLN A 255 9.57 -6.35 -18.66
CA GLN A 255 10.83 -6.23 -17.92
C GLN A 255 10.64 -6.33 -16.39
N GLY A 256 9.73 -7.19 -15.96
CA GLY A 256 9.41 -7.39 -14.54
C GLY A 256 8.59 -6.28 -13.88
N ASN A 257 8.11 -5.30 -14.63
CA ASN A 257 7.27 -4.23 -14.10
C ASN A 257 5.86 -4.76 -13.80
N MET A 258 5.51 -4.89 -12.52
CA MET A 258 4.23 -5.47 -12.06
C MET A 258 3.00 -4.78 -12.65
N ARG A 259 3.04 -3.44 -12.82
CA ARG A 259 1.94 -2.67 -13.41
C ARG A 259 1.76 -3.00 -14.89
N LEU A 260 2.87 -3.17 -15.63
CA LEU A 260 2.83 -3.57 -17.02
C LEU A 260 2.36 -5.03 -17.16
N ILE A 261 2.81 -5.92 -16.29
CA ILE A 261 2.34 -7.31 -16.25
C ILE A 261 0.82 -7.34 -16.06
N ASP A 262 0.29 -6.65 -15.05
CA ASP A 262 -1.15 -6.61 -14.77
C ASP A 262 -1.97 -6.07 -15.97
N ARG A 263 -1.47 -4.99 -16.61
CA ARG A 263 -2.11 -4.41 -17.78
C ARG A 263 -2.07 -5.35 -19.00
N LEU A 264 -0.92 -5.97 -19.26
CA LEU A 264 -0.74 -6.90 -20.36
C LEU A 264 -1.65 -8.11 -20.19
N MET A 265 -1.68 -8.70 -19.01
CA MET A 265 -2.50 -9.88 -18.72
C MET A 265 -3.99 -9.59 -18.83
N LYS A 266 -4.46 -8.43 -18.42
CA LYS A 266 -5.85 -7.99 -18.65
C LYS A 266 -6.19 -7.86 -20.15
N GLN A 267 -5.24 -7.45 -20.98
CA GLN A 267 -5.46 -7.44 -22.45
C GLN A 267 -5.40 -8.86 -23.01
N VAL A 268 -4.52 -9.73 -22.53
CA VAL A 268 -4.49 -11.14 -22.89
C VAL A 268 -5.86 -11.78 -22.59
N GLU A 269 -6.42 -11.59 -21.39
CA GLU A 269 -7.75 -12.09 -21.03
C GLU A 269 -8.84 -11.60 -22.02
N ARG A 270 -8.78 -10.34 -22.44
CA ARG A 270 -9.73 -9.79 -23.43
C ARG A 270 -9.57 -10.41 -24.82
N VAL A 271 -8.33 -10.62 -25.28
CA VAL A 271 -8.05 -11.28 -26.57
C VAL A 271 -8.53 -12.71 -26.55
N LEU A 272 -8.27 -13.46 -25.47
CA LEU A 272 -8.76 -14.83 -25.31
C LEU A 272 -10.29 -14.89 -25.38
N THR A 273 -10.96 -14.04 -24.61
CA THR A 273 -12.43 -13.99 -24.57
C THR A 273 -13.03 -13.62 -25.92
N ALA A 274 -12.51 -12.60 -26.59
CA ALA A 274 -13.03 -12.11 -27.88
C ALA A 274 -12.87 -13.14 -29.00
N ASN A 275 -11.82 -13.97 -28.96
CA ASN A 275 -11.52 -14.97 -29.98
C ASN A 275 -11.90 -16.40 -29.55
N GLN A 276 -12.55 -16.56 -28.39
CA GLN A 276 -12.93 -17.87 -27.83
C GLN A 276 -11.73 -18.83 -27.69
N LEU A 277 -10.55 -18.26 -27.38
CA LEU A 277 -9.33 -19.02 -27.15
C LEU A 277 -9.20 -19.40 -25.67
N THR A 278 -8.60 -20.57 -25.43
CA THR A 278 -8.39 -21.11 -24.08
C THR A 278 -6.93 -21.16 -23.67
N VAL A 279 -6.01 -20.95 -24.63
CA VAL A 279 -4.56 -21.06 -24.40
C VAL A 279 -3.86 -19.72 -24.65
N VAL A 280 -2.96 -19.36 -23.73
CA VAL A 280 -2.12 -18.16 -23.87
C VAL A 280 -0.90 -18.52 -24.71
N THR A 281 -0.92 -18.14 -25.99
CA THR A 281 0.22 -18.30 -26.88
C THR A 281 0.99 -16.99 -27.03
N LYS A 282 2.18 -17.05 -27.62
CA LYS A 282 3.00 -15.90 -27.94
C LYS A 282 2.25 -14.89 -28.84
N GLU A 283 1.47 -15.40 -29.82
CA GLU A 283 0.68 -14.57 -30.74
C GLU A 283 -0.42 -13.81 -30.00
N VAL A 284 -1.06 -14.44 -29.01
CA VAL A 284 -2.04 -13.79 -28.13
C VAL A 284 -1.40 -12.68 -27.33
N VAL A 285 -0.22 -12.92 -26.75
CA VAL A 285 0.55 -11.93 -25.98
C VAL A 285 0.98 -10.76 -26.87
N GLU A 286 1.51 -11.02 -28.06
CA GLU A 286 1.91 -9.96 -29.00
C GLU A 286 0.70 -9.16 -29.54
N THR A 287 -0.43 -9.81 -29.72
CA THR A 287 -1.70 -9.13 -30.07
C THR A 287 -2.17 -8.24 -28.93
N ALA A 288 -2.14 -8.74 -27.70
CA ALA A 288 -2.49 -7.98 -26.50
C ALA A 288 -1.55 -6.75 -26.33
N ARG A 289 -0.26 -6.89 -26.64
CA ARG A 289 0.72 -5.79 -26.59
C ARG A 289 0.35 -4.64 -27.52
N LYS A 290 -0.15 -4.92 -28.73
CA LYS A 290 -0.51 -3.87 -29.72
C LYS A 290 -1.58 -2.90 -29.19
N ASN A 291 -2.39 -3.35 -28.22
CA ASN A 291 -3.44 -2.58 -27.58
C ASN A 291 -2.97 -1.87 -26.29
N LEU A 292 -1.68 -1.97 -25.96
CA LEU A 292 -1.08 -1.30 -24.83
C LEU A 292 -0.21 -0.12 -25.27
N ILE A 293 -0.46 1.04 -24.67
CA ILE A 293 0.52 2.14 -24.72
C ILE A 293 1.62 1.75 -23.70
N ILE A 294 2.70 1.18 -24.21
CA ILE A 294 3.93 0.97 -23.46
C ILE A 294 4.72 2.25 -23.69
N GLY A 295 5.04 2.98 -22.61
CA GLY A 295 5.83 4.20 -22.72
C GLY A 295 7.12 3.91 -23.50
N PHE A 296 7.44 4.77 -24.43
CA PHE A 296 8.74 4.74 -25.10
C PHE A 296 9.79 5.13 -24.07
N GLU A 297 10.85 4.31 -23.97
CA GLU A 297 12.11 4.72 -23.34
C GLU A 297 12.80 5.78 -24.19
#